data_7f1aacb2251ae0d93c8d95f71aff5f67
#
_entry.id   7f1aacb2251ae0d93c8d95f71aff5f67
#
_cell.length_a   1.000
_cell.length_b   1.000
_cell.length_c   1.000
_cell.angle_alpha   90.00
_cell.angle_beta   90.00
_cell.angle_gamma   90.00
#
_symmetry.space_group_name_H-M   'P 1'
#
loop_
_entity.id
_entity.type
_entity.pdbx_description
1 polymer ?
#
loop_
_entity_poly.entity_id
_entity_poly.type
_entity_poly.pdbx_seq_one_letter_code
_entity_poly.pdbx_strand_id
1 'polypeptide(L)'
;SRSPADFWRPEADLTGWDEIPVPSCWEMQGYGYPIYTNIPYPFEFRPPSITRDNPTGCYVRKFTVPRSWEGDRVVLHFGGVYSGYYVWVNGTLAGYAEDSCLPSEFDVTGLLRPGENTLAVKVFKWTDGSYLEDADHWRMAGIHREVYLAAKPDVAIGDFGVRTLLDGDMRDALLQIRPTIDLREGTPAAGWHLRAQLYAPDGTPEGREMGLPVEEILSEAYPQRDNVYFALMEQRIAAPEKWSAENPALYTLVLTLRNDDGQVAESRSCKVGFRDVRLRGREMLVNGVPVKLYGVNRHDHDQYTGKTVTREGM
;
A
#
# COMPACT_ATOMS: atom_id res chain seq x y z
N SER A 1 -13.09 -6.00 -29.07
CA SER A 1 -14.43 -5.47 -28.81
C SER A 1 -14.31 -4.08 -28.21
N ARG A 2 -15.23 -3.17 -28.55
CA ARG A 2 -15.22 -1.85 -27.93
C ARG A 2 -15.84 -2.00 -26.54
N SER A 3 -15.27 -1.31 -25.52
CA SER A 3 -15.91 -1.21 -24.20
C SER A 3 -17.34 -0.70 -24.38
N PRO A 4 -18.33 -1.25 -23.63
CA PRO A 4 -19.68 -0.73 -23.66
C PRO A 4 -19.68 0.77 -23.33
N ALA A 5 -20.45 1.54 -24.09
CA ALA A 5 -20.61 2.96 -23.80
C ALA A 5 -21.34 3.11 -22.46
N ASP A 6 -20.89 4.06 -21.64
CA ASP A 6 -21.57 4.46 -20.39
C ASP A 6 -21.80 3.34 -19.36
N PHE A 7 -20.99 2.25 -19.40
CA PHE A 7 -21.11 1.12 -18.47
C PHE A 7 -20.93 1.54 -16.98
N TRP A 8 -20.30 2.69 -16.74
CA TRP A 8 -20.07 3.24 -15.40
C TRP A 8 -21.30 3.90 -14.77
N ARG A 9 -22.39 4.07 -15.52
CA ARG A 9 -23.61 4.65 -15.01
C ARG A 9 -24.35 3.64 -14.11
N PRO A 10 -24.97 4.07 -13.00
CA PRO A 10 -25.70 3.17 -12.10
C PRO A 10 -26.84 2.40 -12.76
N GLU A 11 -27.43 2.99 -13.81
CA GLU A 11 -28.53 2.41 -14.59
C GLU A 11 -28.05 1.60 -15.81
N ALA A 12 -26.75 1.36 -15.96
CA ALA A 12 -26.23 0.61 -17.09
C ALA A 12 -26.84 -0.79 -17.16
N ASP A 13 -27.24 -1.21 -18.36
CA ASP A 13 -27.71 -2.58 -18.61
C ASP A 13 -26.50 -3.54 -18.64
N LEU A 14 -26.45 -4.43 -17.67
CA LEU A 14 -25.43 -5.46 -17.51
C LEU A 14 -25.90 -6.84 -17.98
N THR A 15 -27.03 -6.89 -18.74
CA THR A 15 -27.54 -8.15 -19.30
C THR A 15 -26.49 -8.79 -20.18
N GLY A 16 -26.18 -10.06 -19.92
CA GLY A 16 -25.17 -10.83 -20.67
C GLY A 16 -23.72 -10.57 -20.22
N TRP A 17 -23.53 -9.84 -19.10
CA TRP A 17 -22.22 -9.79 -18.45
C TRP A 17 -21.97 -11.04 -17.62
N ASP A 18 -20.72 -11.47 -17.60
CA ASP A 18 -20.29 -12.58 -16.76
C ASP A 18 -19.85 -12.09 -15.39
N GLU A 19 -19.84 -12.98 -14.40
CA GLU A 19 -19.27 -12.75 -13.08
C GLU A 19 -17.90 -13.41 -12.99
N ILE A 20 -16.90 -12.65 -12.52
CA ILE A 20 -15.56 -13.18 -12.24
C ILE A 20 -15.13 -12.83 -10.82
N PRO A 21 -14.32 -13.66 -10.16
CA PRO A 21 -13.78 -13.33 -8.85
C PRO A 21 -12.79 -12.15 -8.93
N VAL A 22 -12.76 -11.34 -7.88
CA VAL A 22 -11.72 -10.35 -7.62
C VAL A 22 -11.19 -10.63 -6.20
N PRO A 23 -9.88 -10.81 -6.03
CA PRO A 23 -8.79 -10.63 -7.02
C PRO A 23 -8.70 -11.75 -8.06
N SER A 24 -8.38 -11.38 -9.32
CA SER A 24 -8.02 -12.34 -10.38
C SER A 24 -7.31 -11.65 -11.55
N CYS A 25 -6.58 -12.46 -12.33
CA CYS A 25 -6.19 -12.10 -13.69
C CYS A 25 -7.29 -12.59 -14.64
N TRP A 26 -7.81 -11.74 -15.53
CA TRP A 26 -8.94 -12.11 -16.37
C TRP A 26 -8.59 -13.21 -17.39
N GLU A 27 -7.31 -13.35 -17.78
CA GLU A 27 -6.87 -14.44 -18.65
C GLU A 27 -7.08 -15.81 -17.99
N MET A 28 -6.95 -15.89 -16.66
CA MET A 28 -7.21 -17.11 -15.89
C MET A 28 -8.71 -17.38 -15.71
N GLN A 29 -9.56 -16.41 -16.09
CA GLN A 29 -11.02 -16.53 -16.11
C GLN A 29 -11.57 -16.79 -17.53
N GLY A 30 -10.68 -17.04 -18.51
CA GLY A 30 -11.06 -17.37 -19.88
C GLY A 30 -11.16 -16.18 -20.83
N TYR A 31 -10.74 -14.97 -20.43
CA TYR A 31 -10.78 -13.78 -21.26
C TYR A 31 -9.41 -13.44 -21.81
N GLY A 32 -9.20 -13.73 -23.08
CA GLY A 32 -7.91 -13.58 -23.72
C GLY A 32 -6.96 -14.74 -23.40
N TYR A 33 -5.67 -14.46 -23.36
CA TYR A 33 -4.62 -15.44 -23.06
C TYR A 33 -3.42 -14.79 -22.40
N PRO A 34 -2.70 -15.51 -21.51
CA PRO A 34 -1.44 -15.07 -20.94
C PRO A 34 -0.37 -14.97 -22.05
N ILE A 35 0.48 -13.95 -21.96
CA ILE A 35 1.60 -13.77 -22.89
C ILE A 35 2.89 -13.84 -22.07
N TYR A 36 3.85 -14.65 -22.55
CA TYR A 36 5.20 -14.65 -21.99
C TYR A 36 6.19 -14.11 -23.01
N THR A 37 6.69 -12.92 -22.73
CA THR A 37 7.75 -12.27 -23.50
C THR A 37 8.59 -11.44 -22.54
N ASN A 38 9.90 -11.66 -22.52
CA ASN A 38 10.81 -10.95 -21.61
C ASN A 38 11.72 -9.94 -22.30
N ILE A 39 11.96 -10.07 -23.60
CA ILE A 39 12.80 -9.13 -24.37
C ILE A 39 11.96 -8.36 -25.40
N PRO A 40 11.25 -9.01 -26.34
CA PRO A 40 10.39 -8.29 -27.24
C PRO A 40 9.07 -7.90 -26.55
N TYR A 41 8.64 -6.65 -26.74
CA TYR A 41 7.29 -6.27 -26.36
C TYR A 41 6.25 -6.99 -27.25
N PRO A 42 5.06 -7.31 -26.74
CA PRO A 42 3.99 -7.92 -27.52
C PRO A 42 3.32 -6.94 -28.49
N PHE A 43 3.85 -5.74 -28.63
CA PHE A 43 3.43 -4.68 -29.55
C PHE A 43 4.66 -3.85 -30.00
N GLU A 44 4.47 -2.98 -30.99
CA GLU A 44 5.56 -2.14 -31.51
C GLU A 44 6.12 -1.22 -30.42
N PHE A 45 7.45 -1.23 -30.25
CA PHE A 45 8.15 -0.42 -29.26
C PHE A 45 8.21 1.05 -29.68
N ARG A 46 7.34 1.86 -29.11
CA ARG A 46 7.22 3.32 -29.37
C ARG A 46 6.87 4.11 -28.12
N PRO A 47 7.70 4.13 -27.08
CA PRO A 47 7.36 4.88 -25.85
C PRO A 47 7.08 6.37 -26.13
N PRO A 48 6.08 6.98 -25.48
CA PRO A 48 5.13 6.41 -24.54
C PRO A 48 3.87 5.79 -25.19
N SER A 49 3.81 5.73 -26.52
CA SER A 49 2.63 5.26 -27.25
C SER A 49 2.48 3.75 -27.14
N ILE A 50 1.27 3.30 -26.87
CA ILE A 50 0.92 1.87 -26.81
C ILE A 50 0.14 1.42 -28.04
N THR A 51 -0.06 0.11 -28.19
CA THR A 51 -0.86 -0.46 -29.27
C THR A 51 -2.31 0.03 -29.25
N ARG A 52 -2.91 0.17 -30.44
CA ARG A 52 -4.35 0.47 -30.56
C ARG A 52 -5.23 -0.72 -30.18
N ASP A 53 -4.72 -1.93 -30.36
CA ASP A 53 -5.39 -3.17 -29.92
C ASP A 53 -5.00 -3.43 -28.45
N ASN A 54 -5.69 -2.72 -27.56
CA ASN A 54 -5.45 -2.77 -26.13
C ASN A 54 -6.64 -3.45 -25.44
N PRO A 55 -6.49 -4.72 -25.03
CA PRO A 55 -7.53 -5.39 -24.26
C PRO A 55 -7.94 -4.58 -23.05
N THR A 56 -9.24 -4.48 -22.82
CA THR A 56 -9.82 -3.66 -21.76
C THR A 56 -10.89 -4.44 -21.03
N GLY A 57 -10.78 -4.53 -19.70
CA GLY A 57 -11.77 -5.11 -18.80
C GLY A 57 -12.65 -4.02 -18.19
N CYS A 58 -13.97 -4.21 -18.26
CA CYS A 58 -14.95 -3.37 -17.57
C CYS A 58 -15.56 -4.16 -16.43
N TYR A 59 -15.51 -3.62 -15.21
CA TYR A 59 -16.03 -4.24 -14.00
C TYR A 59 -17.11 -3.37 -13.42
N VAL A 60 -18.16 -3.98 -12.89
CA VAL A 60 -19.21 -3.29 -12.14
C VAL A 60 -19.54 -4.09 -10.89
N ARG A 61 -19.61 -3.42 -9.76
CA ARG A 61 -19.97 -4.01 -8.47
C ARG A 61 -20.97 -3.12 -7.73
N LYS A 62 -22.05 -3.69 -7.24
CA LYS A 62 -22.95 -3.05 -6.28
C LYS A 62 -22.48 -3.32 -4.86
N PHE A 63 -22.55 -2.33 -3.99
CA PHE A 63 -22.13 -2.44 -2.60
C PHE A 63 -22.91 -1.48 -1.70
N THR A 64 -22.87 -1.72 -0.40
CA THR A 64 -23.43 -0.84 0.61
C THR A 64 -22.36 -0.44 1.61
N VAL A 65 -22.46 0.77 2.17
CA VAL A 65 -21.58 1.26 3.22
C VAL A 65 -22.31 1.13 4.56
N PRO A 66 -21.63 0.65 5.63
CA PRO A 66 -22.23 0.58 6.96
C PRO A 66 -22.69 1.95 7.44
N ARG A 67 -23.85 2.02 8.09
CA ARG A 67 -24.36 3.28 8.67
C ARG A 67 -23.44 3.86 9.75
N SER A 68 -22.66 3.00 10.41
CA SER A 68 -21.67 3.43 11.41
C SER A 68 -20.54 4.27 10.83
N TRP A 69 -20.41 4.35 9.51
CA TRP A 69 -19.40 5.17 8.81
C TRP A 69 -19.98 6.53 8.33
N GLU A 70 -21.21 6.85 8.74
CA GLU A 70 -21.82 8.14 8.42
C GLU A 70 -21.03 9.28 9.07
N GLY A 71 -20.49 10.18 8.26
CA GLY A 71 -19.61 11.25 8.70
C GLY A 71 -18.11 10.96 8.59
N ASP A 72 -17.72 9.69 8.48
CA ASP A 72 -16.31 9.31 8.30
C ASP A 72 -15.84 9.60 6.87
N ARG A 73 -14.54 9.76 6.72
CA ARG A 73 -13.88 9.73 5.42
C ARG A 73 -13.77 8.30 4.92
N VAL A 74 -14.28 8.02 3.73
CA VAL A 74 -14.24 6.67 3.15
C VAL A 74 -13.30 6.63 1.97
N VAL A 75 -12.32 5.75 2.06
CA VAL A 75 -11.29 5.53 1.05
C VAL A 75 -11.51 4.18 0.38
N LEU A 76 -11.50 4.17 -0.95
CA LEU A 76 -11.52 2.96 -1.77
C LEU A 76 -10.08 2.57 -2.08
N HIS A 77 -9.67 1.39 -1.64
CA HIS A 77 -8.33 0.84 -1.80
C HIS A 77 -8.31 -0.25 -2.88
N PHE A 78 -7.33 -0.16 -3.77
CA PHE A 78 -6.94 -1.23 -4.71
C PHE A 78 -5.52 -1.65 -4.37
N GLY A 79 -5.30 -2.91 -4.01
CA GLY A 79 -3.98 -3.44 -3.66
C GLY A 79 -3.06 -3.64 -4.86
N GLY A 80 -3.61 -3.74 -6.08
CA GLY A 80 -2.87 -3.82 -7.34
C GLY A 80 -3.75 -4.15 -8.53
N VAL A 81 -3.53 -3.43 -9.62
CA VAL A 81 -4.30 -3.57 -10.87
C VAL A 81 -3.35 -3.46 -12.07
N TYR A 82 -3.32 -4.47 -12.95
CA TYR A 82 -2.53 -4.44 -14.19
C TYR A 82 -3.36 -3.90 -15.37
N SER A 83 -2.91 -2.83 -16.06
CA SER A 83 -1.77 -1.96 -15.77
C SER A 83 -2.23 -0.56 -15.35
N GLY A 84 -3.25 0.01 -15.96
CA GLY A 84 -3.84 1.29 -15.61
C GLY A 84 -5.35 1.21 -15.62
N TYR A 85 -6.01 2.07 -14.85
CA TYR A 85 -7.46 1.97 -14.72
C TYR A 85 -8.14 3.27 -14.28
N TYR A 86 -9.37 3.42 -14.72
CA TYR A 86 -10.29 4.46 -14.25
C TYR A 86 -11.28 3.86 -13.26
N VAL A 87 -11.68 4.68 -12.29
CA VAL A 87 -12.64 4.32 -11.24
C VAL A 87 -13.79 5.31 -11.23
N TRP A 88 -15.03 4.81 -11.19
CA TRP A 88 -16.24 5.60 -10.99
C TRP A 88 -17.04 5.07 -9.81
N VAL A 89 -17.60 5.97 -9.03
CA VAL A 89 -18.57 5.66 -7.99
C VAL A 89 -19.87 6.38 -8.29
N ASN A 90 -20.97 5.65 -8.35
CA ASN A 90 -22.30 6.18 -8.68
C ASN A 90 -22.35 7.02 -9.98
N GLY A 91 -21.55 6.63 -10.98
CA GLY A 91 -21.47 7.31 -12.28
C GLY A 91 -20.51 8.52 -12.31
N THR A 92 -19.94 8.92 -11.17
CA THR A 92 -18.98 10.02 -11.08
C THR A 92 -17.56 9.47 -11.07
N LEU A 93 -16.68 10.06 -11.87
CA LEU A 93 -15.25 9.69 -11.94
C LEU A 93 -14.58 9.99 -10.58
N ALA A 94 -14.07 8.96 -9.93
CA ALA A 94 -13.28 9.07 -8.70
C ALA A 94 -11.80 9.32 -9.01
N GLY A 95 -11.27 8.72 -10.08
CA GLY A 95 -9.87 8.93 -10.46
C GLY A 95 -9.34 7.94 -11.48
N TYR A 96 -8.04 8.04 -11.71
CA TYR A 96 -7.21 7.18 -12.54
C TYR A 96 -5.95 6.80 -11.78
N ALA A 97 -5.47 5.59 -11.95
CA ALA A 97 -4.17 5.14 -11.43
C ALA A 97 -3.46 4.22 -12.41
N GLU A 98 -2.15 4.23 -12.33
CA GLU A 98 -1.21 3.27 -12.90
C GLU A 98 -0.34 2.70 -11.76
N ASP A 99 0.72 1.97 -12.12
CA ASP A 99 1.57 1.22 -11.19
C ASP A 99 0.91 -0.09 -10.74
N SER A 100 1.19 -1.12 -11.51
CA SER A 100 0.52 -2.43 -11.40
C SER A 100 0.73 -3.13 -10.07
N CYS A 101 1.81 -2.84 -9.35
CA CYS A 101 2.24 -3.58 -8.16
C CYS A 101 2.10 -2.81 -6.85
N LEU A 102 1.86 -1.50 -6.91
CA LEU A 102 1.62 -0.68 -5.74
C LEU A 102 0.11 -0.45 -5.51
N PRO A 103 -0.29 -0.22 -4.27
CA PRO A 103 -1.68 0.13 -3.98
C PRO A 103 -2.03 1.53 -4.44
N SER A 104 -3.30 1.73 -4.77
CA SER A 104 -3.87 3.05 -5.07
C SER A 104 -5.10 3.27 -4.20
N GLU A 105 -5.25 4.49 -3.70
CA GLU A 105 -6.36 4.89 -2.84
C GLU A 105 -7.11 6.09 -3.44
N PHE A 106 -8.44 6.04 -3.37
CA PHE A 106 -9.32 7.11 -3.83
C PHE A 106 -10.24 7.53 -2.70
N ASP A 107 -10.26 8.81 -2.36
CA ASP A 107 -11.27 9.35 -1.46
C ASP A 107 -12.62 9.39 -2.19
N VAL A 108 -13.54 8.58 -1.75
CA VAL A 108 -14.88 8.45 -2.35
C VAL A 108 -15.99 9.01 -1.45
N THR A 109 -15.65 9.65 -0.34
CA THR A 109 -16.59 10.16 0.67
C THR A 109 -17.73 10.95 0.04
N GLY A 110 -17.41 11.95 -0.79
CA GLY A 110 -18.39 12.82 -1.44
C GLY A 110 -19.16 12.16 -2.59
N LEU A 111 -18.80 10.94 -2.97
CA LEU A 111 -19.45 10.19 -4.07
C LEU A 111 -20.43 9.13 -3.55
N LEU A 112 -20.36 8.81 -2.26
CA LEU A 112 -21.22 7.80 -1.63
C LEU A 112 -22.60 8.38 -1.33
N ARG A 113 -23.58 7.48 -1.32
CA ARG A 113 -24.96 7.75 -0.93
C ARG A 113 -25.47 6.69 0.04
N PRO A 114 -26.49 6.99 0.86
CA PRO A 114 -27.13 6.00 1.69
C PRO A 114 -27.69 4.85 0.85
N GLY A 115 -27.56 3.62 1.33
CA GLY A 115 -28.04 2.42 0.66
C GLY A 115 -27.08 1.87 -0.39
N GLU A 116 -27.61 1.43 -1.52
CA GLU A 116 -26.82 0.79 -2.58
C GLU A 116 -26.02 1.82 -3.38
N ASN A 117 -24.74 1.52 -3.56
CA ASN A 117 -23.80 2.24 -4.39
C ASN A 117 -23.28 1.35 -5.52
N THR A 118 -22.83 1.96 -6.60
CA THR A 118 -22.25 1.27 -7.76
C THR A 118 -20.79 1.69 -7.92
N LEU A 119 -19.91 0.72 -7.92
CA LEU A 119 -18.49 0.87 -8.31
C LEU A 119 -18.36 0.38 -9.74
N ALA A 120 -17.76 1.18 -10.62
CA ALA A 120 -17.36 0.77 -11.95
C ALA A 120 -15.85 1.02 -12.16
N VAL A 121 -15.18 0.05 -12.78
CA VAL A 121 -13.72 0.13 -13.04
C VAL A 121 -13.46 -0.26 -14.47
N LYS A 122 -12.61 0.53 -15.17
CA LYS A 122 -12.15 0.22 -16.53
C LYS A 122 -10.65 0.01 -16.49
N VAL A 123 -10.22 -1.21 -16.71
CA VAL A 123 -8.81 -1.64 -16.67
C VAL A 123 -8.28 -1.81 -18.07
N PHE A 124 -7.10 -1.26 -18.35
CA PHE A 124 -6.35 -1.43 -19.60
C PHE A 124 -5.23 -2.44 -19.40
N LYS A 125 -5.05 -3.35 -20.38
CA LYS A 125 -3.93 -4.30 -20.35
C LYS A 125 -2.58 -3.60 -20.52
N TRP A 126 -2.55 -2.56 -21.35
CA TRP A 126 -1.34 -1.82 -21.69
C TRP A 126 -1.49 -0.33 -21.40
N THR A 127 -0.46 0.25 -20.79
CA THR A 127 -0.28 1.69 -20.59
C THR A 127 1.15 2.07 -20.95
N ASP A 128 1.50 3.33 -20.92
CA ASP A 128 2.89 3.78 -21.03
C ASP A 128 3.77 3.24 -19.88
N GLY A 129 3.21 3.01 -18.70
CA GLY A 129 3.85 2.28 -17.59
C GLY A 129 4.30 0.87 -17.96
N SER A 130 3.66 0.22 -18.95
CA SER A 130 4.07 -1.12 -19.43
C SER A 130 5.50 -1.18 -19.95
N TYR A 131 6.09 -0.06 -20.35
CA TYR A 131 7.49 0.03 -20.76
C TYR A 131 8.46 0.04 -19.57
N LEU A 132 8.01 0.47 -18.39
CA LEU A 132 8.79 0.54 -17.16
C LEU A 132 8.58 -0.70 -16.29
N GLU A 133 7.43 -1.36 -16.42
CA GLU A 133 7.03 -2.53 -15.65
C GLU A 133 7.35 -3.86 -16.37
N ASP A 134 8.43 -3.87 -17.16
CA ASP A 134 8.86 -5.04 -17.94
C ASP A 134 9.63 -6.02 -17.06
N ALA A 135 8.88 -6.86 -16.35
CA ALA A 135 9.44 -7.97 -15.58
C ALA A 135 9.46 -9.26 -16.43
N ASP A 136 10.47 -10.10 -16.21
CA ASP A 136 10.53 -11.45 -16.80
C ASP A 136 9.46 -12.36 -16.19
N HIS A 137 8.22 -12.06 -16.51
CA HIS A 137 7.04 -12.73 -15.97
C HIS A 137 5.90 -12.73 -17.00
N TRP A 138 4.92 -13.62 -16.84
CA TRP A 138 3.71 -13.64 -17.65
C TRP A 138 3.00 -12.29 -17.64
N ARG A 139 2.62 -11.81 -18.82
CA ARG A 139 1.82 -10.59 -18.98
C ARG A 139 0.34 -10.96 -18.91
N MET A 140 -0.23 -10.65 -17.76
CA MET A 140 -1.64 -10.82 -17.45
C MET A 140 -2.20 -9.50 -16.95
N ALA A 141 -3.51 -9.33 -17.02
CA ALA A 141 -4.17 -8.10 -16.62
C ALA A 141 -5.39 -8.38 -15.74
N GLY A 142 -5.89 -7.35 -15.09
CA GLY A 142 -7.04 -7.41 -14.20
C GLY A 142 -6.75 -6.85 -12.82
N ILE A 143 -7.73 -6.96 -11.96
CA ILE A 143 -7.62 -6.58 -10.54
C ILE A 143 -7.05 -7.79 -9.79
N HIS A 144 -5.73 -7.85 -9.65
CA HIS A 144 -5.03 -9.05 -9.19
C HIS A 144 -4.77 -9.07 -7.68
N ARG A 145 -5.08 -7.99 -6.98
CA ARG A 145 -5.06 -7.90 -5.51
C ARG A 145 -6.39 -7.42 -4.97
N GLU A 146 -6.51 -7.40 -3.65
CA GLU A 146 -7.73 -7.03 -2.94
C GLU A 146 -8.25 -5.63 -3.26
N VAL A 147 -9.56 -5.49 -3.17
CA VAL A 147 -10.28 -4.20 -3.23
C VAL A 147 -11.18 -4.11 -2.01
N TYR A 148 -11.06 -3.03 -1.26
CA TYR A 148 -11.91 -2.80 -0.10
C TYR A 148 -12.15 -1.30 0.15
N LEU A 149 -13.15 -1.03 0.98
CA LEU A 149 -13.39 0.30 1.56
C LEU A 149 -12.82 0.36 2.97
N ALA A 150 -12.25 1.49 3.32
CA ALA A 150 -11.80 1.78 4.68
C ALA A 150 -12.40 3.10 5.16
N ALA A 151 -13.03 3.09 6.32
CA ALA A 151 -13.38 4.32 7.01
C ALA A 151 -12.14 4.85 7.74
N LYS A 152 -11.83 6.12 7.57
CA LYS A 152 -10.72 6.81 8.23
C LYS A 152 -11.28 8.00 9.01
N PRO A 153 -10.79 8.28 10.23
CA PRO A 153 -11.13 9.53 10.92
C PRO A 153 -10.60 10.74 10.14
N ASP A 154 -11.14 11.93 10.43
CA ASP A 154 -10.72 13.17 9.78
C ASP A 154 -9.25 13.52 10.06
N VAL A 155 -8.72 13.09 11.20
CA VAL A 155 -7.30 13.10 11.52
C VAL A 155 -6.86 11.64 11.62
N ALA A 156 -5.98 11.18 10.74
CA ALA A 156 -5.55 9.80 10.65
C ALA A 156 -4.03 9.66 10.59
N ILE A 157 -3.51 8.51 10.98
CA ILE A 157 -2.11 8.15 10.73
C ILE A 157 -1.99 7.83 9.23
N GLY A 158 -1.37 8.74 8.47
CA GLY A 158 -1.16 8.56 7.02
C GLY A 158 -0.11 7.49 6.73
N ASP A 159 1.08 7.65 7.33
CA ASP A 159 2.20 6.72 7.20
C ASP A 159 3.19 6.93 8.36
N PHE A 160 4.15 6.03 8.51
CA PHE A 160 5.29 6.22 9.42
C PHE A 160 6.52 5.42 8.99
N GLY A 161 7.65 6.10 8.92
CA GLY A 161 8.95 5.47 8.71
C GLY A 161 9.59 5.09 10.05
N VAL A 162 10.20 3.90 10.13
CA VAL A 162 10.93 3.43 11.33
C VAL A 162 12.37 3.12 10.95
N ARG A 163 13.30 3.64 11.74
CA ARG A 163 14.72 3.30 11.62
C ARG A 163 15.28 2.82 12.96
N THR A 164 16.11 1.80 12.90
CA THR A 164 16.87 1.28 14.04
C THR A 164 18.37 1.43 13.72
N LEU A 165 19.04 2.28 14.46
CA LEU A 165 20.46 2.57 14.23
C LEU A 165 21.28 1.99 15.40
N LEU A 166 22.02 0.91 15.16
CA LEU A 166 22.93 0.38 16.16
C LEU A 166 24.16 1.29 16.32
N ASP A 167 24.67 1.41 17.54
CA ASP A 167 25.88 2.14 17.83
C ASP A 167 27.14 1.44 17.24
N GLY A 168 28.30 2.08 17.39
CA GLY A 168 29.56 1.55 16.83
C GLY A 168 29.97 0.19 17.40
N ASP A 169 29.57 -0.10 18.63
CA ASP A 169 29.86 -1.36 19.34
C ASP A 169 28.77 -2.40 19.14
N MET A 170 27.76 -2.09 18.33
CA MET A 170 26.57 -2.95 18.08
C MET A 170 25.85 -3.35 19.37
N ARG A 171 25.94 -2.53 20.43
CA ARG A 171 25.33 -2.83 21.72
C ARG A 171 23.98 -2.16 21.89
N ASP A 172 23.95 -0.83 21.82
CA ASP A 172 22.76 -0.03 22.00
C ASP A 172 22.21 0.43 20.64
N ALA A 173 20.97 0.89 20.62
CA ALA A 173 20.36 1.38 19.39
C ALA A 173 19.64 2.71 19.60
N LEU A 174 19.54 3.51 18.54
CA LEU A 174 18.64 4.63 18.42
C LEU A 174 17.41 4.20 17.58
N LEU A 175 16.24 4.21 18.18
CA LEU A 175 14.98 4.06 17.50
C LEU A 175 14.52 5.44 17.02
N GLN A 176 14.24 5.57 15.72
CA GLN A 176 13.70 6.78 15.11
C GLN A 176 12.38 6.46 14.44
N ILE A 177 11.36 7.29 14.69
CA ILE A 177 10.04 7.16 14.07
C ILE A 177 9.70 8.50 13.45
N ARG A 178 9.48 8.49 12.13
CA ARG A 178 9.03 9.65 11.36
C ARG A 178 7.56 9.44 10.97
N PRO A 179 6.61 10.04 11.66
CA PRO A 179 5.19 9.91 11.35
C PRO A 179 4.76 10.89 10.27
N THR A 180 3.72 10.51 9.54
CA THR A 180 2.95 11.37 8.64
C THR A 180 1.48 11.33 9.05
N ILE A 181 0.85 12.49 9.16
CA ILE A 181 -0.58 12.61 9.46
C ILE A 181 -1.33 12.94 8.17
N ASP A 182 -2.41 12.25 7.97
CA ASP A 182 -3.39 12.50 6.93
C ASP A 182 -4.55 13.29 7.55
N LEU A 183 -4.69 14.56 7.13
CA LEU A 183 -5.66 15.49 7.67
C LEU A 183 -6.68 15.85 6.59
N ARG A 184 -7.97 15.66 6.87
CA ARG A 184 -9.04 16.11 5.99
C ARG A 184 -9.05 17.64 5.93
N GLU A 185 -9.22 18.20 4.73
CA GLU A 185 -9.29 19.62 4.53
C GLU A 185 -10.37 20.27 5.42
N GLY A 186 -9.97 21.37 6.09
CA GLY A 186 -10.84 22.09 7.03
C GLY A 186 -10.92 21.52 8.45
N THR A 187 -10.27 20.39 8.73
CA THR A 187 -10.24 19.79 10.09
C THR A 187 -9.14 20.47 10.92
N PRO A 188 -9.42 20.91 12.16
CA PRO A 188 -8.39 21.45 13.05
C PRO A 188 -7.46 20.35 13.56
N ALA A 189 -6.16 20.62 13.53
CA ALA A 189 -5.14 19.73 14.07
C ALA A 189 -4.88 19.93 15.57
N ALA A 190 -5.33 21.05 16.11
CA ALA A 190 -5.11 21.43 17.51
C ALA A 190 -5.70 20.39 18.48
N GLY A 191 -4.95 20.10 19.56
CA GLY A 191 -5.37 19.14 20.58
C GLY A 191 -5.16 17.67 20.25
N TRP A 192 -4.76 17.35 19.00
CA TRP A 192 -4.46 15.98 18.62
C TRP A 192 -3.01 15.61 18.94
N HIS A 193 -2.80 14.38 19.44
CA HIS A 193 -1.50 13.85 19.81
C HIS A 193 -1.26 12.45 19.22
N LEU A 194 -0.09 12.26 18.63
CA LEU A 194 0.41 10.94 18.26
C LEU A 194 1.32 10.41 19.37
N ARG A 195 1.08 9.17 19.81
CA ARG A 195 1.89 8.44 20.79
C ARG A 195 2.50 7.21 20.11
N ALA A 196 3.68 6.81 20.59
CA ALA A 196 4.38 5.63 20.12
C ALA A 196 4.98 4.86 21.30
N GLN A 197 4.66 3.57 21.39
CA GLN A 197 5.22 2.65 22.38
C GLN A 197 5.83 1.45 21.69
N LEU A 198 7.08 1.16 22.03
CA LEU A 198 7.74 -0.08 21.64
C LEU A 198 7.46 -1.18 22.66
N TYR A 199 7.27 -2.39 22.18
CA TYR A 199 7.13 -3.60 22.99
C TYR A 199 8.17 -4.63 22.60
N ALA A 200 8.80 -5.25 23.57
CA ALA A 200 9.75 -6.33 23.38
C ALA A 200 9.07 -7.59 22.77
N PRO A 201 9.86 -8.58 22.29
CA PRO A 201 9.30 -9.82 21.73
C PRO A 201 8.34 -10.59 22.64
N ASP A 202 8.51 -10.45 23.96
CA ASP A 202 7.64 -11.03 24.99
C ASP A 202 6.36 -10.22 25.29
N GLY A 203 6.21 -9.04 24.62
CA GLY A 203 5.08 -8.15 24.79
C GLY A 203 5.21 -7.14 25.94
N THR A 204 6.34 -7.11 26.65
CA THR A 204 6.58 -6.09 27.68
C THR A 204 6.92 -4.73 27.05
N PRO A 205 6.49 -3.59 27.65
CA PRO A 205 6.89 -2.27 27.16
C PRO A 205 8.41 -2.09 27.22
N GLU A 206 9.00 -1.65 26.11
CA GLU A 206 10.41 -1.34 25.99
C GLU A 206 10.61 0.17 25.86
N GLY A 207 11.45 0.72 26.73
CA GLY A 207 11.67 2.15 26.81
C GLY A 207 10.43 2.93 27.29
N ARG A 208 10.46 4.25 27.06
CA ARG A 208 9.34 5.14 27.41
C ARG A 208 8.37 5.31 26.25
N GLU A 209 7.12 5.63 26.53
CA GLU A 209 6.20 6.14 25.52
C GLU A 209 6.72 7.49 24.98
N MET A 210 6.78 7.62 23.68
CA MET A 210 7.10 8.87 22.97
C MET A 210 5.82 9.55 22.52
N GLY A 211 5.87 10.85 22.21
CA GLY A 211 4.70 11.53 21.66
C GLY A 211 5.04 12.89 21.07
N LEU A 212 4.22 13.27 20.08
CA LEU A 212 4.26 14.57 19.41
C LEU A 212 2.83 15.11 19.24
N PRO A 213 2.63 16.44 19.38
CA PRO A 213 1.41 17.10 18.91
C PRO A 213 1.29 16.94 17.38
N VAL A 214 0.09 16.74 16.88
CA VAL A 214 -0.17 16.63 15.43
C VAL A 214 0.22 17.91 14.70
N GLU A 215 0.01 19.08 15.31
CA GLU A 215 0.42 20.38 14.76
C GLU A 215 1.94 20.45 14.50
N GLU A 216 2.76 19.85 15.37
CA GLU A 216 4.22 19.78 15.17
C GLU A 216 4.57 18.90 13.97
N ILE A 217 3.89 17.75 13.81
CA ILE A 217 4.08 16.86 12.66
C ILE A 217 3.72 17.56 11.34
N LEU A 218 2.64 18.34 11.34
CA LEU A 218 2.16 19.07 10.16
C LEU A 218 2.95 20.34 9.87
N SER A 219 3.73 20.86 10.83
CA SER A 219 4.54 22.06 10.67
C SER A 219 5.82 21.85 9.86
N GLU A 220 6.05 20.67 9.32
CA GLU A 220 7.20 20.31 8.49
C GLU A 220 7.25 21.23 7.25
N ALA A 221 8.18 22.18 7.26
CA ALA A 221 8.38 23.11 6.17
C ALA A 221 9.60 22.69 5.33
N TYR A 222 9.47 22.70 4.01
CA TYR A 222 10.57 22.47 3.04
C TYR A 222 11.16 21.05 3.02
N PRO A 223 10.39 20.04 2.68
CA PRO A 223 10.85 18.64 2.59
C PRO A 223 11.95 18.40 1.53
N GLN A 224 12.28 19.39 0.69
CA GLN A 224 13.31 19.28 -0.35
C GLN A 224 14.73 19.62 0.12
N ARG A 225 14.90 20.04 1.37
CA ARG A 225 16.21 20.44 1.90
C ARG A 225 16.68 19.42 2.95
N ASP A 226 17.84 18.82 2.75
CA ASP A 226 18.45 17.84 3.67
C ASP A 226 18.73 18.35 5.08
N ASN A 227 18.71 19.68 5.28
CA ASN A 227 18.96 20.33 6.56
C ASN A 227 17.70 20.76 7.31
N VAL A 228 16.54 20.31 6.90
CA VAL A 228 15.27 20.60 7.59
C VAL A 228 15.01 19.56 8.66
N TYR A 229 14.69 20.03 9.85
CA TYR A 229 14.23 19.18 10.93
C TYR A 229 12.80 18.70 10.62
N PHE A 230 12.67 17.39 10.48
CA PHE A 230 11.37 16.75 10.39
C PHE A 230 10.86 16.42 11.79
N ALA A 231 9.56 16.37 11.98
CA ALA A 231 8.98 15.85 13.21
C ALA A 231 9.46 14.41 13.41
N LEU A 232 10.25 14.19 14.43
CA LEU A 232 10.94 12.93 14.65
C LEU A 232 10.81 12.52 16.12
N MET A 233 10.31 11.32 16.36
CA MET A 233 10.36 10.71 17.69
C MET A 233 11.64 9.88 17.78
N GLU A 234 12.43 10.12 18.82
CA GLU A 234 13.69 9.42 19.00
C GLU A 234 13.82 8.88 20.43
N GLN A 235 14.37 7.66 20.52
CA GLN A 235 14.67 7.05 21.81
C GLN A 235 15.82 6.08 21.71
N ARG A 236 16.76 6.16 22.68
CA ARG A 236 17.79 5.16 22.86
C ARG A 236 17.21 3.93 23.52
N ILE A 237 17.48 2.77 22.93
CA ILE A 237 17.12 1.46 23.46
C ILE A 237 18.44 0.77 23.88
N ALA A 238 18.53 0.42 25.15
CA ALA A 238 19.74 -0.18 25.72
C ALA A 238 19.78 -1.67 25.41
N ALA A 239 20.85 -2.12 24.76
CA ALA A 239 21.13 -3.52 24.46
C ALA A 239 19.92 -4.32 23.91
N PRO A 240 19.20 -3.81 22.87
CA PRO A 240 18.08 -4.54 22.33
C PRO A 240 18.52 -5.90 21.79
N GLU A 241 17.60 -6.86 21.81
CA GLU A 241 17.77 -8.12 21.11
C GLU A 241 17.84 -7.86 19.60
N LYS A 242 18.95 -8.29 18.98
CA LYS A 242 19.22 -7.97 17.58
C LYS A 242 18.61 -9.00 16.67
N TRP A 243 18.07 -8.52 15.58
CA TRP A 243 17.56 -9.39 14.52
C TRP A 243 18.71 -9.96 13.70
N SER A 244 18.74 -11.25 13.51
CA SER A 244 19.53 -11.94 12.48
C SER A 244 18.68 -13.04 11.83
N ALA A 245 19.19 -13.67 10.76
CA ALA A 245 18.48 -14.78 10.12
C ALA A 245 18.36 -16.01 11.06
N GLU A 246 19.33 -16.20 11.94
CA GLU A 246 19.36 -17.27 12.95
C GLU A 246 18.51 -16.95 14.18
N ASN A 247 18.40 -15.65 14.51
CA ASN A 247 17.56 -15.16 15.60
C ASN A 247 16.73 -13.96 15.11
N PRO A 248 15.56 -14.19 14.50
CA PRO A 248 14.76 -13.15 13.89
C PRO A 248 13.88 -12.41 14.94
N ALA A 249 14.52 -11.88 16.00
CA ALA A 249 13.88 -11.15 17.08
C ALA A 249 13.17 -9.91 16.54
N LEU A 250 11.87 -9.79 16.79
CA LEU A 250 11.02 -8.68 16.34
C LEU A 250 10.26 -8.07 17.50
N TYR A 251 10.50 -6.79 17.70
CA TYR A 251 9.72 -5.92 18.57
C TYR A 251 8.41 -5.53 17.88
N THR A 252 7.44 -5.03 18.64
CA THR A 252 6.21 -4.46 18.11
C THR A 252 6.15 -2.99 18.45
N LEU A 253 6.13 -2.13 17.43
CA LEU A 253 5.86 -0.70 17.61
C LEU A 253 4.37 -0.47 17.45
N VAL A 254 3.75 0.24 18.41
CA VAL A 254 2.35 0.66 18.34
C VAL A 254 2.29 2.18 18.33
N LEU A 255 1.64 2.75 17.32
CA LEU A 255 1.30 4.16 17.25
C LEU A 255 -0.17 4.31 17.62
N THR A 256 -0.49 5.34 18.41
CA THR A 256 -1.85 5.64 18.85
C THR A 256 -2.12 7.12 18.67
N LEU A 257 -3.12 7.43 17.86
CA LEU A 257 -3.61 8.80 17.66
C LEU A 257 -4.74 9.07 18.63
N ARG A 258 -4.63 10.18 19.38
CA ARG A 258 -5.60 10.60 20.39
C ARG A 258 -6.10 12.00 20.11
N ASN A 259 -7.38 12.23 20.34
CA ASN A 259 -7.99 13.55 20.32
C ASN A 259 -7.70 14.33 21.62
N ASP A 260 -8.21 15.57 21.71
CA ASP A 260 -8.04 16.47 22.86
C ASP A 260 -8.63 15.89 24.17
N ASP A 261 -9.68 15.09 24.07
CA ASP A 261 -10.27 14.38 25.22
C ASP A 261 -9.44 13.15 25.65
N GLY A 262 -8.33 12.86 24.97
CA GLY A 262 -7.49 11.69 25.19
C GLY A 262 -8.08 10.37 24.66
N GLN A 263 -9.18 10.41 23.93
CA GLN A 263 -9.78 9.23 23.33
C GLN A 263 -8.95 8.75 22.14
N VAL A 264 -8.84 7.44 22.00
CA VAL A 264 -8.12 6.81 20.87
C VAL A 264 -9.00 6.86 19.62
N ALA A 265 -8.53 7.56 18.59
CA ALA A 265 -9.19 7.62 17.29
C ALA A 265 -8.66 6.51 16.36
N GLU A 266 -7.35 6.25 16.39
CA GLU A 266 -6.72 5.24 15.55
C GLU A 266 -5.50 4.63 16.25
N SER A 267 -5.23 3.35 15.95
CA SER A 267 -3.98 2.68 16.32
C SER A 267 -3.42 1.90 15.13
N ARG A 268 -2.10 1.98 14.95
CA ARG A 268 -1.35 1.22 13.95
C ARG A 268 -0.19 0.51 14.61
N SER A 269 0.21 -0.63 14.05
CA SER A 269 1.37 -1.33 14.55
C SER A 269 2.23 -1.90 13.43
N CYS A 270 3.53 -2.05 13.70
CA CYS A 270 4.44 -2.77 12.83
C CYS A 270 5.46 -3.58 13.64
N LYS A 271 6.10 -4.54 12.98
CA LYS A 271 7.24 -5.27 13.53
C LYS A 271 8.54 -4.52 13.25
N VAL A 272 9.40 -4.46 14.26
CA VAL A 272 10.66 -3.73 14.22
C VAL A 272 11.80 -4.66 14.61
N GLY A 273 12.79 -4.82 13.73
CA GLY A 273 14.03 -5.56 14.04
C GLY A 273 15.20 -4.59 14.23
N PHE A 274 15.96 -4.75 15.29
CA PHE A 274 17.20 -4.01 15.51
C PHE A 274 18.34 -4.69 14.77
N ARG A 275 18.73 -4.14 13.63
CA ARG A 275 19.82 -4.69 12.81
C ARG A 275 20.62 -3.58 12.13
N ASP A 276 21.87 -3.87 11.86
CA ASP A 276 22.75 -3.08 11.01
C ASP A 276 23.18 -3.93 9.81
N VAL A 277 23.08 -3.39 8.61
CA VAL A 277 23.51 -4.05 7.37
C VAL A 277 24.53 -3.14 6.69
N ARG A 278 25.75 -3.63 6.52
CA ARG A 278 26.87 -2.87 5.91
C ARG A 278 27.61 -3.70 4.87
N LEU A 279 28.24 -2.99 3.93
CA LEU A 279 29.23 -3.58 3.04
C LEU A 279 30.62 -3.20 3.56
N ARG A 280 31.50 -4.18 3.73
CA ARG A 280 32.93 -4.00 4.04
C ARG A 280 33.77 -4.71 2.98
N GLY A 281 34.32 -3.93 2.07
CA GLY A 281 35.01 -4.49 0.90
C GLY A 281 34.02 -5.27 0.01
N ARG A 282 34.17 -6.58 -0.02
CA ARG A 282 33.28 -7.50 -0.79
C ARG A 282 32.35 -8.34 0.09
N GLU A 283 32.32 -8.06 1.37
CA GLU A 283 31.53 -8.79 2.35
C GLU A 283 30.28 -7.99 2.73
N MET A 284 29.15 -8.65 2.78
CA MET A 284 27.95 -8.15 3.42
C MET A 284 27.96 -8.56 4.89
N LEU A 285 27.79 -7.59 5.76
CA LEU A 285 27.75 -7.79 7.21
C LEU A 285 26.34 -7.55 7.73
N VAL A 286 25.87 -8.43 8.61
CA VAL A 286 24.69 -8.21 9.45
C VAL A 286 25.17 -8.17 10.90
N ASN A 287 24.93 -7.05 11.59
CA ASN A 287 25.41 -6.80 12.95
C ASN A 287 26.93 -7.04 13.11
N GLY A 288 27.71 -6.63 12.10
CA GLY A 288 29.15 -6.80 12.08
C GLY A 288 29.65 -8.20 11.70
N VAL A 289 28.77 -9.18 11.51
CA VAL A 289 29.12 -10.56 11.16
C VAL A 289 28.97 -10.76 9.64
N PRO A 290 29.99 -11.29 8.93
CA PRO A 290 29.86 -11.62 7.52
C PRO A 290 28.81 -12.67 7.27
N VAL A 291 27.94 -12.43 6.28
CA VAL A 291 26.88 -13.36 5.90
C VAL A 291 27.05 -13.82 4.46
N LYS A 292 26.61 -15.05 4.17
CA LYS A 292 26.46 -15.58 2.82
C LYS A 292 24.98 -15.69 2.51
N LEU A 293 24.59 -15.20 1.33
CA LEU A 293 23.22 -15.31 0.84
C LEU A 293 23.09 -16.61 0.02
N TYR A 294 22.14 -17.45 0.40
CA TYR A 294 21.73 -18.61 -0.37
C TYR A 294 20.34 -18.28 -0.93
N GLY A 295 20.21 -18.24 -2.23
CA GLY A 295 18.99 -17.80 -2.87
C GLY A 295 18.67 -18.57 -4.13
N VAL A 296 17.45 -18.44 -4.57
CA VAL A 296 16.93 -18.94 -5.85
C VAL A 296 16.17 -17.82 -6.56
N ASN A 297 16.12 -17.88 -7.88
CA ASN A 297 15.25 -17.00 -8.64
C ASN A 297 13.82 -17.54 -8.56
N ARG A 298 12.86 -16.70 -8.18
CA ARG A 298 11.47 -17.07 -8.04
C ARG A 298 10.56 -15.97 -8.55
N HIS A 299 9.50 -16.36 -9.25
CA HIS A 299 8.31 -15.54 -9.47
C HIS A 299 7.17 -16.11 -8.64
N ASP A 300 6.42 -15.24 -7.97
CA ASP A 300 5.19 -15.63 -7.31
C ASP A 300 4.10 -15.80 -8.37
N HIS A 301 3.83 -17.05 -8.71
CA HIS A 301 2.93 -17.46 -9.76
C HIS A 301 2.28 -18.80 -9.42
N ASP A 302 0.97 -18.86 -9.65
CA ASP A 302 0.19 -20.09 -9.51
C ASP A 302 -0.36 -20.53 -10.87
N GLN A 303 -0.34 -21.82 -11.13
CA GLN A 303 -0.75 -22.37 -12.44
C GLN A 303 -2.23 -22.16 -12.77
N TYR A 304 -3.09 -21.93 -11.76
CA TYR A 304 -4.53 -21.76 -11.92
C TYR A 304 -4.96 -20.30 -11.76
N THR A 305 -4.31 -19.55 -10.87
CA THR A 305 -4.70 -18.18 -10.53
C THR A 305 -3.77 -17.11 -11.08
N GLY A 306 -2.67 -17.51 -11.74
CA GLY A 306 -1.72 -16.60 -12.36
C GLY A 306 -0.96 -15.78 -11.33
N LYS A 307 -1.05 -14.46 -11.41
CA LYS A 307 -0.39 -13.52 -10.49
C LYS A 307 -1.13 -13.34 -9.17
N THR A 308 -2.30 -13.93 -9.01
CA THR A 308 -3.08 -13.88 -7.77
C THR A 308 -2.69 -15.06 -6.90
N VAL A 309 -1.67 -14.86 -6.06
CA VAL A 309 -1.11 -15.89 -5.19
C VAL A 309 -1.56 -15.65 -3.76
N THR A 310 -2.04 -16.69 -3.08
CA THR A 310 -2.41 -16.60 -1.67
C THR A 310 -1.20 -16.78 -0.77
N ARG A 311 -1.30 -16.31 0.49
CA ARG A 311 -0.24 -16.48 1.47
C ARG A 311 0.06 -17.96 1.76
N GLU A 312 -0.98 -18.79 1.75
CA GLU A 312 -0.86 -20.24 1.95
C GLU A 312 -0.19 -20.94 0.75
N GLY A 313 -0.35 -20.37 -0.46
CA GLY A 313 0.29 -20.85 -1.69
C GLY A 313 1.75 -20.46 -1.84
N MET A 314 2.21 -19.45 -1.11
CA MET A 314 3.61 -19.00 -1.09
C MET A 314 4.45 -19.86 -0.15
#